data_d754fdfb1e829bd3eaf83fe0d846dcf7
#
_entry.id   d754fdfb1e829bd3eaf83fe0d846dcf7
#
_cell.length_a   1.000
_cell.length_b   1.000
_cell.length_c   1.000
_cell.angle_alpha   90.00
_cell.angle_beta   90.00
_cell.angle_gamma   90.00
#
_symmetry.space_group_name_H-M   'P 1'
#
loop_
_entity.id
_entity.type
_entity.pdbx_description
1 polymer ?
#
loop_
_entity_poly.entity_id
_entity_poly.type
_entity_poly.pdbx_seq_one_letter_code
_entity_poly.pdbx_strand_id
1 'polypeptide(L)'
;MSSTWNNNIGFTVFGESHGPAIGVVMDNVPPGESINLDKIYQFMARRAPKQNKTSTQRKEKDMPQIMSGYFNGKTTGTPLCALIANTDQHSQDYSNLSRLARPGHADYTGALRYRGFNDVRGGGHFSGRLTAPLCFAGAVAGQILEKRGIYVGAHIAEIHGIKDKAFDPINTTKDMIREVREKEFPTIIDVQGNEMIKEIDKARKDKDSVGGIIECIAINVPAGIGSPIFDGLENSIAQLIFGIPAVKGLEFGAGFKVAEMTGSENNDEFYVNDKGHVVTKTNNHGGILGGIASGMPITLRVAFKPTPSIARPQATVDYSAMKNETLEVKGRHDPCVVPRAVPCVEAAVNIALLNHMLEYPNF
;
A
#
# COMPACT_ATOMS: atom_id res chain seq x y z
N MET A 1 -13.18 -13.31 -8.44
CA MET A 1 -12.13 -12.96 -9.42
C MET A 1 -10.99 -12.25 -8.71
N SER A 2 -9.75 -12.43 -9.14
CA SER A 2 -8.55 -12.08 -8.36
C SER A 2 -8.20 -10.59 -8.32
N SER A 3 -8.78 -9.74 -9.17
CA SER A 3 -8.47 -8.30 -9.25
C SER A 3 -9.64 -7.41 -8.88
N THR A 4 -10.67 -8.03 -8.32
CA THR A 4 -11.85 -7.36 -7.77
C THR A 4 -11.90 -7.62 -6.27
N TRP A 5 -11.99 -6.55 -5.50
CA TRP A 5 -12.37 -6.58 -4.10
C TRP A 5 -13.79 -6.03 -3.99
N ASN A 6 -14.67 -6.73 -3.31
CA ASN A 6 -16.08 -6.38 -3.26
C ASN A 6 -16.64 -6.64 -1.86
N ASN A 7 -17.09 -5.57 -1.26
CA ASN A 7 -17.80 -5.52 0.00
C ASN A 7 -18.78 -4.33 -0.10
N ASN A 8 -18.99 -3.47 0.91
CA ASN A 8 -19.84 -2.26 0.81
C ASN A 8 -19.31 -1.30 -0.26
N ILE A 9 -17.99 -1.15 -0.36
CA ILE A 9 -17.34 -0.58 -1.53
C ILE A 9 -16.78 -1.72 -2.37
N GLY A 10 -17.08 -1.71 -3.68
CA GLY A 10 -16.42 -2.57 -4.64
C GLY A 10 -15.37 -1.82 -5.45
N PHE A 11 -14.26 -2.48 -5.81
CA PHE A 11 -13.40 -1.96 -6.86
C PHE A 11 -12.71 -3.07 -7.64
N THR A 12 -12.45 -2.81 -8.90
CA THR A 12 -11.70 -3.68 -9.80
C THR A 12 -10.51 -2.92 -10.35
N VAL A 13 -9.30 -3.45 -10.11
CA VAL A 13 -8.07 -2.98 -10.77
C VAL A 13 -7.87 -3.77 -12.05
N PHE A 14 -7.60 -3.09 -13.16
CA PHE A 14 -7.41 -3.71 -14.46
C PHE A 14 -6.24 -3.11 -15.24
N GLY A 15 -5.87 -3.78 -16.33
CA GLY A 15 -4.75 -3.42 -17.18
C GLY A 15 -3.46 -4.14 -16.82
N GLU A 16 -2.42 -3.83 -17.58
CA GLU A 16 -1.12 -4.48 -17.49
C GLU A 16 0.00 -3.45 -17.65
N SER A 17 1.16 -3.73 -17.05
CA SER A 17 2.29 -2.79 -16.97
C SER A 17 2.72 -2.21 -18.32
N HIS A 18 2.62 -3.01 -19.40
CA HIS A 18 3.01 -2.63 -20.77
C HIS A 18 1.81 -2.67 -21.73
N GLY A 19 0.59 -2.74 -21.20
CA GLY A 19 -0.63 -2.45 -21.96
C GLY A 19 -0.81 -0.94 -22.18
N PRO A 20 -1.81 -0.49 -22.92
CA PRO A 20 -2.02 0.93 -23.23
C PRO A 20 -2.32 1.77 -21.99
N ALA A 21 -3.00 1.20 -21.02
CA ALA A 21 -3.34 1.85 -19.75
C ALA A 21 -3.56 0.82 -18.64
N ILE A 22 -3.54 1.32 -17.40
CA ILE A 22 -4.05 0.63 -16.21
C ILE A 22 -5.19 1.46 -15.64
N GLY A 23 -6.06 0.87 -14.84
CA GLY A 23 -7.19 1.63 -14.29
C GLY A 23 -7.88 0.94 -13.13
N VAL A 24 -8.87 1.65 -12.61
CA VAL A 24 -9.75 1.17 -11.56
C VAL A 24 -11.19 1.58 -11.87
N VAL A 25 -12.11 0.69 -11.55
CA VAL A 25 -13.53 1.01 -11.43
C VAL A 25 -13.89 0.80 -9.96
N MET A 26 -14.40 1.84 -9.31
CA MET A 26 -14.95 1.78 -7.96
C MET A 26 -16.48 1.81 -8.04
N ASP A 27 -17.12 0.96 -7.26
CA ASP A 27 -18.58 0.93 -7.13
C ASP A 27 -19.01 1.27 -5.70
N ASN A 28 -20.26 1.73 -5.53
CA ASN A 28 -20.84 2.15 -4.26
C ASN A 28 -20.11 3.31 -3.56
N VAL A 29 -19.38 4.15 -4.28
CA VAL A 29 -18.87 5.41 -3.72
C VAL A 29 -20.08 6.32 -3.45
N PRO A 30 -20.27 6.82 -2.20
CA PRO A 30 -21.43 7.65 -1.86
C PRO A 30 -21.60 8.83 -2.81
N PRO A 31 -22.83 9.16 -3.25
CA PRO A 31 -23.07 10.32 -4.10
C PRO A 31 -22.90 11.63 -3.33
N GLY A 32 -22.51 12.68 -4.05
CA GLY A 32 -22.43 14.04 -3.50
C GLY A 32 -21.15 14.35 -2.72
N GLU A 33 -20.23 13.39 -2.59
CA GLU A 33 -18.92 13.62 -1.95
C GLU A 33 -18.08 14.57 -2.80
N SER A 34 -17.66 15.70 -2.22
CA SER A 34 -16.77 16.65 -2.92
C SER A 34 -15.36 16.06 -2.97
N ILE A 35 -14.80 15.95 -4.14
CA ILE A 35 -13.45 15.42 -4.37
C ILE A 35 -12.58 16.52 -5.01
N ASN A 36 -11.46 16.79 -4.37
CA ASN A 36 -10.44 17.70 -4.88
C ASN A 36 -9.42 16.92 -5.70
N LEU A 37 -9.35 17.19 -7.00
CA LEU A 37 -8.45 16.49 -7.92
C LEU A 37 -6.98 16.79 -7.64
N ASP A 38 -6.62 18.00 -7.20
CA ASP A 38 -5.24 18.34 -6.87
C ASP A 38 -4.73 17.49 -5.70
N LYS A 39 -5.58 17.23 -4.70
CA LYS A 39 -5.23 16.30 -3.61
C LYS A 39 -5.03 14.88 -4.11
N ILE A 40 -5.83 14.42 -5.09
CA ILE A 40 -5.60 13.11 -5.73
C ILE A 40 -4.24 13.11 -6.43
N TYR A 41 -3.93 14.13 -7.23
CA TYR A 41 -2.66 14.23 -7.94
C TYR A 41 -1.46 14.27 -6.99
N GLN A 42 -1.56 15.01 -5.88
CA GLN A 42 -0.52 15.04 -4.83
C GLN A 42 -0.34 13.66 -4.18
N PHE A 43 -1.42 12.96 -3.87
CA PHE A 43 -1.35 11.60 -3.33
C PHE A 43 -0.69 10.63 -4.31
N MET A 44 -1.11 10.65 -5.57
CA MET A 44 -0.56 9.83 -6.64
C MET A 44 0.92 10.12 -6.90
N ALA A 45 1.34 11.40 -6.83
CA ALA A 45 2.72 11.82 -7.03
C ALA A 45 3.69 11.22 -5.97
N ARG A 46 3.21 10.91 -4.76
CA ARG A 46 4.02 10.24 -3.73
C ARG A 46 4.39 8.81 -4.13
N ARG A 47 3.50 8.14 -4.88
CA ARG A 47 3.71 6.79 -5.41
C ARG A 47 4.52 6.80 -6.70
N ALA A 48 4.38 7.82 -7.54
CA ALA A 48 5.03 7.91 -8.84
C ALA A 48 6.56 7.79 -8.74
N PRO A 49 7.24 7.27 -9.78
CA PRO A 49 8.69 7.24 -9.79
C PRO A 49 9.28 8.64 -9.65
N LYS A 50 10.25 8.79 -8.76
CA LYS A 50 11.00 10.03 -8.57
C LYS A 50 12.37 9.88 -9.21
N GLN A 51 12.88 10.97 -9.86
CA GLN A 51 14.23 10.97 -10.45
C GLN A 51 15.29 11.20 -9.36
N ASN A 52 15.40 10.28 -8.40
CA ASN A 52 16.35 10.34 -7.31
C ASN A 52 17.07 8.99 -7.11
N LYS A 53 18.00 8.94 -6.15
CA LYS A 53 18.83 7.75 -5.87
C LYS A 53 18.05 6.57 -5.29
N THR A 54 16.84 6.78 -4.80
CA THR A 54 16.02 5.76 -4.12
C THR A 54 14.97 5.13 -5.01
N SER A 55 14.78 5.63 -6.24
CA SER A 55 13.71 5.21 -7.15
C SER A 55 14.23 4.85 -8.54
N THR A 56 13.41 4.13 -9.30
CA THR A 56 13.64 3.84 -10.72
C THR A 56 13.73 5.11 -11.56
N GLN A 57 14.46 5.07 -12.68
CA GLN A 57 14.61 6.18 -13.61
C GLN A 57 13.42 6.34 -14.59
N ARG A 58 12.32 5.63 -14.39
CA ARG A 58 11.13 5.78 -15.22
C ARG A 58 10.51 7.18 -15.05
N LYS A 59 9.88 7.69 -16.14
CA LYS A 59 9.24 9.02 -16.17
C LYS A 59 7.73 8.89 -16.36
N GLU A 60 7.04 8.32 -15.37
CA GLU A 60 5.59 8.19 -15.38
C GLU A 60 4.97 9.14 -14.35
N LYS A 61 4.08 10.01 -14.78
CA LYS A 61 3.43 11.01 -13.90
C LYS A 61 2.26 10.45 -13.12
N ASP A 62 1.80 9.22 -13.41
CA ASP A 62 0.62 8.58 -12.79
C ASP A 62 -0.63 9.48 -12.75
N MET A 63 -0.85 10.25 -13.81
CA MET A 63 -1.99 11.18 -13.90
C MET A 63 -3.27 10.41 -14.24
N PRO A 64 -4.24 10.29 -13.32
CA PRO A 64 -5.50 9.64 -13.62
C PRO A 64 -6.41 10.52 -14.46
N GLN A 65 -7.05 9.92 -15.46
CA GLN A 65 -8.14 10.49 -16.21
C GLN A 65 -9.45 9.87 -15.74
N ILE A 66 -10.35 10.67 -15.16
CA ILE A 66 -11.65 10.18 -14.70
C ILE A 66 -12.59 10.06 -15.89
N MET A 67 -13.17 8.87 -16.06
CA MET A 67 -14.03 8.54 -17.18
C MET A 67 -15.52 8.59 -16.84
N SER A 68 -15.87 8.33 -15.55
CA SER A 68 -17.25 8.33 -15.05
C SER A 68 -17.28 8.47 -13.54
N GLY A 69 -18.48 8.65 -12.97
CA GLY A 69 -18.69 8.68 -11.52
C GLY A 69 -18.34 10.00 -10.84
N TYR A 70 -17.99 11.05 -11.61
CA TYR A 70 -17.58 12.35 -11.10
C TYR A 70 -18.14 13.47 -11.99
N PHE A 71 -18.82 14.44 -11.38
CA PHE A 71 -19.39 15.59 -12.06
C PHE A 71 -19.43 16.82 -11.16
N ASN A 72 -19.06 17.98 -11.70
CA ASN A 72 -19.04 19.27 -10.98
C ASN A 72 -18.37 19.21 -9.59
N GLY A 73 -17.20 18.55 -9.49
CA GLY A 73 -16.43 18.45 -8.26
C GLY A 73 -16.93 17.41 -7.27
N LYS A 74 -17.93 16.59 -7.62
CA LYS A 74 -18.57 15.64 -6.71
C LYS A 74 -18.72 14.26 -7.33
N THR A 75 -18.76 13.23 -6.49
CA THR A 75 -19.14 11.88 -6.88
C THR A 75 -20.62 11.82 -7.26
N THR A 76 -20.95 11.00 -8.24
CA THR A 76 -22.35 10.85 -8.71
C THR A 76 -23.08 9.67 -8.09
N GLY A 77 -22.36 8.74 -7.44
CA GLY A 77 -22.90 7.46 -6.95
C GLY A 77 -22.95 6.37 -8.02
N THR A 78 -22.71 6.70 -9.30
CA THR A 78 -22.51 5.70 -10.36
C THR A 78 -21.04 5.22 -10.33
N PRO A 79 -20.67 4.12 -11.03
CA PRO A 79 -19.31 3.62 -11.02
C PRO A 79 -18.27 4.70 -11.34
N LEU A 80 -17.32 4.91 -10.42
CA LEU A 80 -16.22 5.85 -10.57
C LEU A 80 -15.06 5.16 -11.27
N CYS A 81 -14.84 5.51 -12.53
CA CYS A 81 -13.79 4.92 -13.34
C CYS A 81 -12.66 5.92 -13.59
N ALA A 82 -11.41 5.46 -13.38
CA ALA A 82 -10.22 6.22 -13.73
C ALA A 82 -9.23 5.37 -14.53
N LEU A 83 -8.64 5.98 -15.57
CA LEU A 83 -7.58 5.42 -16.40
C LEU A 83 -6.26 6.16 -16.16
N ILE A 84 -5.15 5.43 -16.20
CA ILE A 84 -3.78 5.95 -16.13
C ILE A 84 -3.04 5.40 -17.34
N ALA A 85 -2.68 6.27 -18.28
CA ALA A 85 -1.94 5.87 -19.47
C ALA A 85 -0.52 5.39 -19.12
N ASN A 86 -0.05 4.36 -19.81
CA ASN A 86 1.32 3.90 -19.76
C ASN A 86 2.14 4.61 -20.84
N THR A 87 3.02 5.53 -20.47
CA THR A 87 3.73 6.40 -21.42
C THR A 87 5.22 6.09 -21.57
N ASP A 88 5.83 5.35 -20.65
CA ASP A 88 7.27 5.03 -20.63
C ASP A 88 7.50 3.51 -20.64
N GLN A 89 7.21 2.86 -21.79
CA GLN A 89 7.31 1.41 -21.97
C GLN A 89 8.54 1.06 -22.81
N HIS A 90 9.41 0.15 -22.30
CA HIS A 90 10.54 -0.43 -23.01
C HIS A 90 10.36 -1.96 -23.07
N SER A 91 9.54 -2.44 -24.00
CA SER A 91 9.14 -3.85 -24.10
C SER A 91 10.27 -4.80 -24.46
N GLN A 92 11.36 -4.30 -25.10
CA GLN A 92 12.51 -5.11 -25.51
C GLN A 92 13.33 -5.67 -24.33
N ASP A 93 13.28 -5.02 -23.17
CA ASP A 93 14.03 -5.41 -21.98
C ASP A 93 13.54 -6.73 -21.33
N TYR A 94 12.41 -7.28 -21.78
CA TYR A 94 11.71 -8.39 -21.16
C TYR A 94 11.53 -9.63 -22.05
N SER A 95 12.20 -9.69 -23.22
CA SER A 95 12.03 -10.78 -24.20
C SER A 95 12.34 -12.17 -23.64
N ASN A 96 13.28 -12.28 -22.72
CA ASN A 96 13.69 -13.56 -22.12
C ASN A 96 12.76 -14.03 -21.01
N LEU A 97 11.91 -13.16 -20.45
CA LEU A 97 11.03 -13.48 -19.30
C LEU A 97 9.80 -14.33 -19.71
N SER A 98 9.58 -14.54 -20.99
CA SER A 98 8.55 -15.46 -21.48
C SER A 98 8.86 -16.93 -21.16
N ARG A 99 10.11 -17.26 -20.85
CA ARG A 99 10.56 -18.61 -20.52
C ARG A 99 11.48 -18.73 -19.30
N LEU A 100 12.16 -17.64 -18.92
CA LEU A 100 13.05 -17.60 -17.75
C LEU A 100 12.33 -16.91 -16.58
N ALA A 101 12.07 -17.63 -15.51
CA ALA A 101 11.39 -17.09 -14.33
C ALA A 101 12.37 -16.26 -13.48
N ARG A 102 12.04 -15.01 -13.18
CA ARG A 102 12.79 -14.23 -12.18
C ARG A 102 12.61 -14.84 -10.80
N PRO A 103 13.70 -15.18 -10.08
CA PRO A 103 13.59 -15.61 -8.70
C PRO A 103 12.82 -14.59 -7.85
N GLY A 104 11.86 -15.07 -7.06
CA GLY A 104 11.03 -14.21 -6.21
C GLY A 104 9.95 -13.37 -6.91
N HIS A 105 9.77 -13.50 -8.24
CA HIS A 105 8.67 -12.87 -8.99
C HIS A 105 7.59 -13.89 -9.36
N ALA A 106 6.44 -13.40 -9.82
CA ALA A 106 5.31 -14.24 -10.21
C ALA A 106 5.39 -14.80 -11.65
N ASP A 107 6.53 -14.73 -12.33
CA ASP A 107 6.66 -15.14 -13.73
C ASP A 107 6.26 -16.60 -13.94
N TYR A 108 6.82 -17.52 -13.13
CA TYR A 108 6.50 -18.94 -13.20
C TYR A 108 5.07 -19.26 -12.80
N THR A 109 4.65 -18.77 -11.64
CA THR A 109 3.30 -19.02 -11.12
C THR A 109 2.21 -18.40 -12.00
N GLY A 110 2.48 -17.25 -12.59
CA GLY A 110 1.60 -16.58 -13.55
C GLY A 110 1.49 -17.38 -14.86
N ALA A 111 2.63 -17.85 -15.40
CA ALA A 111 2.61 -18.68 -16.60
C ALA A 111 1.77 -19.98 -16.40
N LEU A 112 1.91 -20.63 -15.27
CA LEU A 112 1.09 -21.81 -14.92
C LEU A 112 -0.39 -21.45 -14.78
N ARG A 113 -0.69 -20.40 -14.00
CA ARG A 113 -2.08 -19.99 -13.71
C ARG A 113 -2.84 -19.61 -14.97
N TYR A 114 -2.19 -18.92 -15.88
CA TYR A 114 -2.79 -18.40 -17.11
C TYR A 114 -2.39 -19.22 -18.35
N ARG A 115 -1.81 -20.41 -18.19
CA ARG A 115 -1.44 -21.34 -19.27
C ARG A 115 -0.55 -20.68 -20.34
N GLY A 116 0.33 -19.77 -19.93
CA GLY A 116 1.22 -19.03 -20.81
C GLY A 116 0.59 -17.87 -21.60
N PHE A 117 -0.69 -17.55 -21.39
CA PHE A 117 -1.38 -16.46 -22.11
C PHE A 117 -1.32 -15.10 -21.36
N ASN A 118 -0.66 -15.03 -20.22
CA ASN A 118 -0.46 -13.75 -19.51
C ASN A 118 0.55 -12.85 -20.23
N ASP A 119 0.32 -11.54 -20.19
CA ASP A 119 1.33 -10.57 -20.66
C ASP A 119 2.52 -10.56 -19.72
N VAL A 120 3.68 -11.01 -20.20
CA VAL A 120 4.93 -11.11 -19.41
C VAL A 120 5.71 -9.80 -19.39
N ARG A 121 5.38 -8.84 -20.28
CA ARG A 121 6.12 -7.58 -20.42
C ARG A 121 6.02 -6.74 -19.14
N GLY A 122 7.17 -6.39 -18.56
CA GLY A 122 7.25 -5.63 -17.32
C GLY A 122 6.56 -6.26 -16.11
N GLY A 123 6.26 -7.58 -16.19
CA GLY A 123 5.54 -8.32 -15.16
C GLY A 123 4.00 -8.25 -15.30
N GLY A 124 3.49 -7.65 -16.37
CA GLY A 124 2.05 -7.63 -16.72
C GLY A 124 1.18 -7.13 -15.57
N HIS A 125 0.17 -7.93 -15.24
CA HIS A 125 -0.75 -7.66 -14.13
C HIS A 125 -0.15 -7.89 -12.73
N PHE A 126 1.02 -8.55 -12.62
CA PHE A 126 1.76 -8.74 -11.36
C PHE A 126 2.73 -7.60 -11.03
N SER A 127 2.79 -6.60 -11.90
CA SER A 127 3.68 -5.45 -11.73
C SER A 127 3.24 -4.55 -10.58
N GLY A 128 4.22 -3.99 -9.84
CA GLY A 128 3.97 -2.90 -8.88
C GLY A 128 3.31 -1.66 -9.50
N ARG A 129 3.28 -1.55 -10.84
CA ARG A 129 2.55 -0.52 -11.59
C ARG A 129 1.06 -0.49 -11.23
N LEU A 130 0.46 -1.66 -10.95
CA LEU A 130 -0.96 -1.84 -10.62
C LEU A 130 -1.36 -1.24 -9.25
N THR A 131 -0.39 -0.77 -8.46
CA THR A 131 -0.67 0.00 -7.24
C THR A 131 -1.11 1.44 -7.54
N ALA A 132 -0.88 1.97 -8.74
CA ALA A 132 -1.33 3.34 -9.06
C ALA A 132 -2.88 3.45 -9.09
N PRO A 133 -3.64 2.54 -9.74
CA PRO A 133 -5.10 2.51 -9.60
C PRO A 133 -5.58 2.34 -8.16
N LEU A 134 -4.91 1.51 -7.34
CA LEU A 134 -5.21 1.37 -5.91
C LEU A 134 -5.02 2.70 -5.16
N CYS A 135 -3.93 3.43 -5.45
CA CYS A 135 -3.69 4.74 -4.86
C CYS A 135 -4.76 5.78 -5.26
N PHE A 136 -5.27 5.74 -6.48
CA PHE A 136 -6.41 6.57 -6.87
C PHE A 136 -7.64 6.28 -6.00
N ALA A 137 -8.02 5.01 -5.88
CA ALA A 137 -9.16 4.59 -5.05
C ALA A 137 -8.97 5.01 -3.58
N GLY A 138 -7.77 4.80 -3.03
CA GLY A 138 -7.42 5.20 -1.67
C GLY A 138 -7.39 6.71 -1.45
N ALA A 139 -7.01 7.51 -2.47
CA ALA A 139 -7.05 8.96 -2.40
C ALA A 139 -8.49 9.51 -2.38
N VAL A 140 -9.40 8.86 -3.11
CA VAL A 140 -10.84 9.17 -3.04
C VAL A 140 -11.39 8.83 -1.66
N ALA A 141 -11.15 7.60 -1.19
CA ALA A 141 -11.60 7.14 0.12
C ALA A 141 -11.06 8.01 1.25
N GLY A 142 -9.76 8.37 1.21
CA GLY A 142 -9.12 9.22 2.21
C GLY A 142 -9.74 10.62 2.30
N GLN A 143 -10.09 11.25 1.18
CA GLN A 143 -10.77 12.55 1.22
C GLN A 143 -12.16 12.46 1.83
N ILE A 144 -12.88 11.36 1.62
CA ILE A 144 -14.19 11.12 2.24
C ILE A 144 -14.03 10.93 3.76
N LEU A 145 -13.02 10.19 4.20
CA LEU A 145 -12.70 9.98 5.62
C LEU A 145 -12.22 11.27 6.30
N GLU A 146 -11.35 12.05 5.66
CA GLU A 146 -10.83 13.32 6.21
C GLU A 146 -11.96 14.33 6.52
N LYS A 147 -13.03 14.36 5.73
CA LYS A 147 -14.22 15.17 6.01
C LYS A 147 -14.99 14.72 7.24
N ARG A 148 -14.86 13.45 7.60
CA ARG A 148 -15.43 12.86 8.82
C ARG A 148 -14.47 12.94 10.01
N GLY A 149 -13.32 13.63 9.84
CA GLY A 149 -12.31 13.81 10.87
C GLY A 149 -11.39 12.62 11.07
N ILE A 150 -11.44 11.60 10.22
CA ILE A 150 -10.58 10.42 10.26
C ILE A 150 -9.35 10.66 9.38
N TYR A 151 -8.17 10.42 9.91
CA TYR A 151 -6.90 10.65 9.20
C TYR A 151 -6.05 9.39 9.22
N VAL A 152 -5.55 9.00 8.05
CA VAL A 152 -4.64 7.85 7.88
C VAL A 152 -3.29 8.39 7.42
N GLY A 153 -2.21 7.95 8.03
CA GLY A 153 -0.85 8.30 7.61
C GLY A 153 0.10 7.14 7.76
N ALA A 154 1.14 7.13 6.95
CA ALA A 154 2.16 6.12 7.02
C ALA A 154 3.55 6.71 6.81
N HIS A 155 4.57 6.00 7.34
CA HIS A 155 5.96 6.35 7.15
C HIS A 155 6.83 5.11 6.97
N ILE A 156 8.07 5.34 6.56
CA ILE A 156 9.08 4.28 6.46
C ILE A 156 9.60 4.01 7.87
N ALA A 157 9.19 2.89 8.47
CA ALA A 157 9.61 2.50 9.81
C ALA A 157 10.99 1.83 9.82
N GLU A 158 11.34 1.12 8.73
CA GLU A 158 12.63 0.42 8.65
C GLU A 158 13.05 0.20 7.20
N ILE A 159 14.34 0.35 6.91
CA ILE A 159 15.00 -0.13 5.69
C ILE A 159 16.22 -0.95 6.07
N HIS A 160 16.22 -2.24 5.69
CA HIS A 160 17.35 -3.17 5.85
C HIS A 160 18.00 -3.10 7.26
N GLY A 161 17.18 -3.09 8.32
CA GLY A 161 17.62 -3.04 9.72
C GLY A 161 17.83 -1.64 10.30
N ILE A 162 17.86 -0.59 9.47
CA ILE A 162 17.92 0.80 9.94
C ILE A 162 16.49 1.24 10.29
N LYS A 163 16.25 1.58 11.56
CA LYS A 163 14.90 1.89 12.09
C LYS A 163 14.70 3.38 12.28
N ASP A 164 13.50 3.85 11.97
CA ASP A 164 12.99 5.16 12.35
C ASP A 164 12.31 5.10 13.73
N LYS A 165 11.93 6.25 14.27
CA LYS A 165 11.04 6.35 15.42
C LYS A 165 9.63 5.93 15.00
N ALA A 166 8.92 5.18 15.85
CA ALA A 166 7.51 4.86 15.63
C ALA A 166 6.60 6.07 15.91
N PHE A 167 5.40 6.07 15.33
CA PHE A 167 4.32 6.95 15.78
C PHE A 167 4.00 6.69 17.27
N ASP A 168 3.57 7.74 17.97
CA ASP A 168 2.96 7.54 19.29
C ASP A 168 1.61 6.84 19.11
N PRO A 169 1.42 5.61 19.66
CA PRO A 169 0.23 4.84 19.42
C PRO A 169 -1.04 5.41 20.07
N ILE A 170 -0.91 6.47 20.89
CA ILE A 170 -2.00 7.10 21.63
C ILE A 170 -2.19 8.56 21.22
N ASN A 171 -1.07 9.32 21.09
CA ASN A 171 -1.10 10.78 20.99
C ASN A 171 -0.75 11.32 19.61
N THR A 172 -0.66 10.48 18.57
CA THR A 172 -0.41 10.97 17.22
C THR A 172 -1.55 11.86 16.73
N THR A 173 -1.21 13.02 16.19
CA THR A 173 -2.15 14.02 15.70
C THR A 173 -2.17 14.10 14.17
N LYS A 174 -3.23 14.71 13.61
CA LYS A 174 -3.31 14.95 12.16
C LYS A 174 -2.13 15.81 11.63
N ASP A 175 -1.62 16.73 12.46
CA ASP A 175 -0.52 17.59 12.04
C ASP A 175 0.79 16.83 11.95
N MET A 176 1.05 15.89 12.88
CA MET A 176 2.19 14.97 12.80
C MET A 176 2.10 14.08 11.54
N ILE A 177 0.91 13.54 11.24
CA ILE A 177 0.67 12.76 10.03
C ILE A 177 0.95 13.60 8.78
N ARG A 178 0.46 14.84 8.74
CA ARG A 178 0.67 15.75 7.62
C ARG A 178 2.15 16.08 7.42
N GLU A 179 2.86 16.42 8.48
CA GLU A 179 4.30 16.74 8.44
C GLU A 179 5.10 15.59 7.80
N VAL A 180 4.85 14.35 8.21
CA VAL A 180 5.53 13.18 7.65
C VAL A 180 5.12 12.95 6.19
N ARG A 181 3.83 13.11 5.85
CA ARG A 181 3.29 12.91 4.51
C ARG A 181 3.88 13.89 3.48
N GLU A 182 4.21 15.11 3.89
CA GLU A 182 4.77 16.17 3.04
C GLU A 182 6.27 15.96 2.73
N LYS A 183 6.97 15.12 3.48
CA LYS A 183 8.40 14.83 3.24
C LYS A 183 8.61 14.05 1.95
N GLU A 184 9.70 14.34 1.26
CA GLU A 184 10.11 13.58 0.06
C GLU A 184 10.43 12.12 0.39
N PHE A 185 11.12 11.89 1.52
CA PHE A 185 11.39 10.59 2.10
C PHE A 185 10.70 10.52 3.46
N PRO A 186 9.51 9.88 3.57
CA PRO A 186 8.64 10.01 4.72
C PRO A 186 9.14 9.17 5.90
N THR A 187 10.01 9.77 6.71
CA THR A 187 10.44 9.29 8.03
C THR A 187 10.11 10.33 9.08
N ILE A 188 9.93 9.92 10.33
CA ILE A 188 9.69 10.84 11.46
C ILE A 188 11.00 11.59 11.77
N ILE A 189 12.12 10.85 11.84
CA ILE A 189 13.44 11.41 12.13
C ILE A 189 14.28 11.50 10.85
N ASP A 190 14.61 12.73 10.42
CA ASP A 190 15.33 12.97 9.16
C ASP A 190 16.72 12.35 9.12
N VAL A 191 17.42 12.29 10.26
CA VAL A 191 18.75 11.65 10.34
C VAL A 191 18.64 10.16 10.00
N GLN A 192 17.62 9.47 10.53
CA GLN A 192 17.38 8.06 10.20
C GLN A 192 17.01 7.88 8.73
N GLY A 193 16.19 8.77 8.19
CA GLY A 193 15.87 8.80 6.77
C GLY A 193 17.11 8.93 5.87
N ASN A 194 18.06 9.78 6.25
CA ASN A 194 19.31 9.93 5.52
C ASN A 194 20.18 8.66 5.55
N GLU A 195 20.25 7.95 6.67
CA GLU A 195 20.96 6.66 6.76
C GLU A 195 20.26 5.58 5.91
N MET A 196 18.93 5.52 5.91
CA MET A 196 18.17 4.63 5.04
C MET A 196 18.44 4.91 3.55
N ILE A 197 18.50 6.18 3.15
CA ILE A 197 18.82 6.58 1.77
C ILE A 197 20.24 6.11 1.37
N LYS A 198 21.22 6.19 2.27
CA LYS A 198 22.58 5.69 2.03
C LYS A 198 22.59 4.17 1.83
N GLU A 199 21.83 3.42 2.62
CA GLU A 199 21.74 1.97 2.50
C GLU A 199 21.07 1.55 1.19
N ILE A 200 20.01 2.25 0.75
CA ILE A 200 19.39 2.04 -0.56
C ILE A 200 20.40 2.33 -1.69
N ASP A 201 21.17 3.42 -1.60
CA ASP A 201 22.17 3.77 -2.61
C ASP A 201 23.32 2.75 -2.68
N LYS A 202 23.71 2.17 -1.54
CA LYS A 202 24.65 1.07 -1.46
C LYS A 202 24.13 -0.16 -2.19
N ALA A 203 22.91 -0.61 -1.88
CA ALA A 203 22.27 -1.74 -2.57
C ALA A 203 22.21 -1.50 -4.09
N ARG A 204 21.83 -0.28 -4.51
CA ARG A 204 21.81 0.12 -5.94
C ARG A 204 23.18 -0.03 -6.60
N LYS A 205 24.27 0.42 -5.94
CA LYS A 205 25.64 0.31 -6.45
C LYS A 205 26.09 -1.15 -6.55
N ASP A 206 25.64 -1.98 -5.61
CA ASP A 206 25.91 -3.42 -5.58
C ASP A 206 25.03 -4.21 -6.57
N LYS A 207 24.20 -3.51 -7.39
CA LYS A 207 23.24 -4.09 -8.33
C LYS A 207 22.22 -5.03 -7.65
N ASP A 208 21.89 -4.74 -6.40
CA ASP A 208 20.99 -5.50 -5.54
C ASP A 208 19.81 -4.65 -5.08
N SER A 209 18.99 -5.16 -4.20
CA SER A 209 17.83 -4.48 -3.63
C SER A 209 17.67 -4.78 -2.16
N VAL A 210 16.98 -3.89 -1.44
CA VAL A 210 16.65 -4.05 -0.02
C VAL A 210 15.14 -3.90 0.21
N GLY A 211 14.66 -4.59 1.23
CA GLY A 211 13.29 -4.47 1.74
C GLY A 211 13.23 -3.54 2.95
N GLY A 212 12.06 -3.50 3.57
CA GLY A 212 11.86 -2.73 4.79
C GLY A 212 10.43 -2.83 5.32
N ILE A 213 10.10 -1.98 6.27
CA ILE A 213 8.83 -1.97 6.97
C ILE A 213 8.20 -0.57 6.85
N ILE A 214 6.91 -0.52 6.57
CA ILE A 214 6.08 0.67 6.63
C ILE A 214 5.22 0.56 7.88
N GLU A 215 5.22 1.59 8.73
CA GLU A 215 4.23 1.77 9.77
C GLU A 215 3.11 2.68 9.27
N CYS A 216 1.87 2.32 9.61
CA CYS A 216 0.67 3.09 9.27
C CYS A 216 -0.17 3.28 10.53
N ILE A 217 -0.77 4.46 10.65
CA ILE A 217 -1.68 4.82 11.73
C ILE A 217 -2.96 5.43 11.17
N ALA A 218 -4.10 5.06 11.74
CA ALA A 218 -5.37 5.74 11.50
C ALA A 218 -5.91 6.29 12.82
N ILE A 219 -6.20 7.59 12.87
CA ILE A 219 -6.68 8.28 14.07
C ILE A 219 -8.13 8.74 13.92
N ASN A 220 -8.79 8.88 15.05
CA ASN A 220 -10.21 9.32 15.16
C ASN A 220 -11.20 8.36 14.49
N VAL A 221 -10.86 7.09 14.36
CA VAL A 221 -11.84 6.08 13.93
C VAL A 221 -12.82 5.87 15.07
N PRO A 222 -14.14 6.05 14.87
CA PRO A 222 -15.13 5.87 15.93
C PRO A 222 -15.10 4.45 16.51
N ALA A 223 -15.25 4.35 17.84
CA ALA A 223 -15.42 3.05 18.48
C ALA A 223 -16.72 2.38 17.97
N GLY A 224 -16.69 1.08 17.73
CA GLY A 224 -17.82 0.32 17.25
C GLY A 224 -17.86 0.08 15.74
N ILE A 225 -16.97 0.70 14.96
CA ILE A 225 -16.82 0.45 13.52
C ILE A 225 -16.12 -0.90 13.30
N GLY A 226 -16.60 -1.70 12.37
CA GLY A 226 -16.10 -3.04 12.06
C GLY A 226 -17.08 -4.14 12.49
N SER A 227 -16.71 -5.38 12.25
CA SER A 227 -17.54 -6.56 12.48
C SER A 227 -16.73 -7.69 13.11
N PRO A 228 -17.37 -8.63 13.83
CA PRO A 228 -16.65 -9.75 14.43
C PRO A 228 -16.26 -10.81 13.40
N ILE A 229 -15.30 -11.64 13.77
CA ILE A 229 -14.86 -12.87 13.10
C ILE A 229 -14.24 -12.60 11.70
N PHE A 230 -14.97 -12.87 10.60
CA PHE A 230 -14.40 -12.92 9.25
C PHE A 230 -14.49 -11.60 8.48
N ASP A 231 -15.31 -10.67 8.93
CA ASP A 231 -15.51 -9.37 8.28
C ASP A 231 -15.08 -8.20 9.19
N GLY A 232 -14.07 -8.46 10.02
CA GLY A 232 -13.47 -7.47 10.90
C GLY A 232 -12.58 -6.49 10.17
N LEU A 233 -12.24 -5.39 10.85
CA LEU A 233 -11.30 -4.38 10.34
C LEU A 233 -9.94 -4.98 9.97
N GLU A 234 -9.39 -5.86 10.83
CA GLU A 234 -8.12 -6.54 10.58
C GLU A 234 -8.18 -7.38 9.30
N ASN A 235 -9.29 -8.10 9.07
CA ASN A 235 -9.49 -8.94 7.90
C ASN A 235 -9.52 -8.11 6.61
N SER A 236 -10.31 -7.05 6.58
CA SER A 236 -10.45 -6.16 5.43
C SER A 236 -9.13 -5.43 5.12
N ILE A 237 -8.46 -4.89 6.14
CA ILE A 237 -7.15 -4.26 6.00
C ILE A 237 -6.12 -5.29 5.49
N ALA A 238 -6.06 -6.48 6.08
CA ALA A 238 -5.11 -7.53 5.68
C ALA A 238 -5.33 -7.95 4.22
N GLN A 239 -6.56 -8.15 3.81
CA GLN A 239 -6.91 -8.53 2.43
C GLN A 239 -6.40 -7.50 1.42
N LEU A 240 -6.58 -6.21 1.69
CA LEU A 240 -6.13 -5.12 0.82
C LEU A 240 -4.61 -4.96 0.85
N ILE A 241 -3.99 -5.05 2.03
CA ILE A 241 -2.53 -4.96 2.21
C ILE A 241 -1.80 -6.09 1.49
N PHE A 242 -2.26 -7.35 1.62
CA PHE A 242 -1.67 -8.48 0.87
C PHE A 242 -1.96 -8.45 -0.63
N GLY A 243 -2.89 -7.62 -1.09
CA GLY A 243 -3.07 -7.27 -2.50
C GLY A 243 -1.96 -6.37 -3.06
N ILE A 244 -1.17 -5.70 -2.22
CA ILE A 244 -0.04 -4.87 -2.64
C ILE A 244 1.16 -5.79 -2.98
N PRO A 245 1.75 -5.69 -4.20
CA PRO A 245 2.92 -6.47 -4.55
C PRO A 245 4.09 -6.25 -3.57
N ALA A 246 4.86 -7.31 -3.32
CA ALA A 246 6.01 -7.38 -2.41
C ALA A 246 5.68 -7.44 -0.91
N VAL A 247 4.46 -7.29 -0.47
CA VAL A 247 4.06 -7.51 0.93
C VAL A 247 4.31 -8.95 1.34
N LYS A 248 4.88 -9.15 2.55
CA LYS A 248 5.20 -10.46 3.14
C LYS A 248 4.78 -10.61 4.58
N GLY A 249 4.45 -9.52 5.27
CA GLY A 249 4.01 -9.55 6.64
C GLY A 249 3.14 -8.36 6.97
N LEU A 250 2.24 -8.56 7.92
CA LEU A 250 1.37 -7.54 8.50
C LEU A 250 1.20 -7.87 9.98
N GLU A 251 1.26 -6.85 10.83
CA GLU A 251 0.94 -6.97 12.24
C GLU A 251 0.23 -5.71 12.73
N PHE A 252 -0.64 -5.86 13.73
CA PHE A 252 -1.39 -4.80 14.36
C PHE A 252 -0.91 -4.58 15.80
N GLY A 253 -0.87 -3.34 16.27
CA GLY A 253 -0.45 -2.99 17.62
C GLY A 253 0.93 -3.54 17.99
N ALA A 254 1.01 -4.28 19.10
CA ALA A 254 2.24 -4.93 19.53
C ALA A 254 2.70 -6.07 18.60
N GLY A 255 1.82 -6.54 17.70
CA GLY A 255 2.14 -7.53 16.67
C GLY A 255 2.65 -8.85 17.24
N PHE A 256 3.70 -9.42 16.64
CA PHE A 256 4.28 -10.69 17.10
C PHE A 256 4.87 -10.63 18.52
N LYS A 257 5.15 -9.42 19.05
CA LYS A 257 5.67 -9.26 20.42
C LYS A 257 4.68 -9.76 21.46
N VAL A 258 3.37 -9.81 21.18
CA VAL A 258 2.37 -10.36 22.12
C VAL A 258 2.66 -11.78 22.58
N ALA A 259 3.37 -12.58 21.74
CA ALA A 259 3.76 -13.94 22.10
C ALA A 259 4.79 -14.03 23.24
N GLU A 260 5.46 -12.91 23.54
CA GLU A 260 6.47 -12.81 24.63
C GLU A 260 5.87 -12.15 25.88
N MET A 261 4.61 -11.67 25.82
CA MET A 261 3.96 -10.90 26.89
C MET A 261 3.05 -11.79 27.73
N THR A 262 2.96 -11.49 29.01
CA THR A 262 1.89 -12.00 29.88
C THR A 262 0.59 -11.25 29.64
N GLY A 263 -0.55 -11.81 30.05
CA GLY A 263 -1.84 -11.13 29.91
C GLY A 263 -1.88 -9.75 30.61
N SER A 264 -1.26 -9.61 31.77
CA SER A 264 -1.18 -8.34 32.48
C SER A 264 -0.29 -7.28 31.80
N GLU A 265 0.69 -7.71 31.01
CA GLU A 265 1.55 -6.81 30.22
C GLU A 265 0.88 -6.40 28.90
N ASN A 266 0.13 -7.32 28.30
CA ASN A 266 -0.52 -7.09 27.01
C ASN A 266 -1.84 -6.35 27.14
N ASN A 267 -2.58 -6.52 28.23
CA ASN A 267 -3.91 -5.94 28.40
C ASN A 267 -3.85 -4.41 28.50
N ASP A 268 -4.59 -3.73 27.63
CA ASP A 268 -4.71 -2.28 27.62
C ASP A 268 -5.82 -1.87 28.59
N GLU A 269 -5.45 -1.30 29.75
CA GLU A 269 -6.41 -0.89 30.79
C GLU A 269 -7.31 0.24 30.33
N PHE A 270 -8.62 0.06 30.41
CA PHE A 270 -9.61 1.09 30.10
C PHE A 270 -9.72 2.15 31.21
N TYR A 271 -9.96 3.39 30.80
CA TYR A 271 -10.35 4.46 31.71
C TYR A 271 -11.22 5.50 30.98
N VAL A 272 -11.93 6.33 31.74
CA VAL A 272 -12.68 7.47 31.21
C VAL A 272 -11.78 8.71 31.29
N ASN A 273 -11.49 9.35 30.15
CA ASN A 273 -10.68 10.55 30.11
C ASN A 273 -11.48 11.81 30.53
N ASP A 274 -10.80 12.96 30.66
CA ASP A 274 -11.40 14.23 31.09
C ASP A 274 -12.53 14.74 30.16
N LYS A 275 -12.63 14.19 28.95
CA LYS A 275 -13.70 14.51 27.97
C LYS A 275 -14.88 13.53 28.06
N GLY A 276 -14.85 12.59 28.99
CA GLY A 276 -15.89 11.58 29.14
C GLY A 276 -15.83 10.43 28.14
N HIS A 277 -14.72 10.28 27.39
CA HIS A 277 -14.54 9.18 26.46
C HIS A 277 -13.83 8.00 27.11
N VAL A 278 -14.27 6.78 26.78
CA VAL A 278 -13.57 5.53 27.13
C VAL A 278 -12.34 5.40 26.22
N VAL A 279 -11.18 5.28 26.82
CA VAL A 279 -9.87 5.13 26.14
C VAL A 279 -9.02 4.11 26.91
N THR A 280 -7.85 3.74 26.38
CA THR A 280 -6.92 2.84 27.06
C THR A 280 -5.61 3.54 27.39
N LYS A 281 -4.90 3.07 28.43
CA LYS A 281 -3.62 3.62 28.88
C LYS A 281 -2.47 3.28 27.93
N THR A 282 -2.56 2.11 27.30
CA THR A 282 -1.65 1.58 26.29
C THR A 282 -2.44 1.23 25.04
N ASN A 283 -1.80 0.81 23.96
CA ASN A 283 -2.50 0.44 22.71
C ASN A 283 -1.83 -0.80 22.07
N ASN A 284 -1.59 -1.83 22.88
CA ASN A 284 -1.03 -3.10 22.42
C ASN A 284 -1.94 -3.82 21.42
N HIS A 285 -3.28 -3.67 21.59
CA HIS A 285 -4.29 -4.21 20.67
C HIS A 285 -4.34 -3.49 19.31
N GLY A 286 -3.62 -2.35 19.16
CA GLY A 286 -3.55 -1.63 17.89
C GLY A 286 -4.86 -1.00 17.44
N GLY A 287 -5.75 -0.60 18.36
CA GLY A 287 -7.00 0.09 18.07
C GLY A 287 -8.16 -0.82 17.67
N ILE A 288 -7.97 -2.15 17.64
CA ILE A 288 -9.00 -3.11 17.21
C ILE A 288 -9.14 -4.22 18.26
N LEU A 289 -10.37 -4.48 18.67
CA LEU A 289 -10.74 -5.56 19.59
C LEU A 289 -11.89 -6.35 19.00
N GLY A 290 -11.68 -7.66 18.79
CA GLY A 290 -12.72 -8.54 18.22
C GLY A 290 -13.14 -8.17 16.79
N GLY A 291 -12.25 -7.55 16.00
CA GLY A 291 -12.53 -7.06 14.65
C GLY A 291 -13.17 -5.67 14.59
N ILE A 292 -13.37 -5.02 15.75
CA ILE A 292 -14.12 -3.77 15.90
C ILE A 292 -13.19 -2.68 16.45
N ALA A 293 -13.27 -1.46 15.94
CA ALA A 293 -12.49 -0.32 16.40
C ALA A 293 -12.82 0.01 17.88
N SER A 294 -11.79 0.19 18.68
CA SER A 294 -11.90 0.56 20.09
C SER A 294 -12.04 2.06 20.34
N GLY A 295 -11.87 2.89 19.30
CA GLY A 295 -11.76 4.35 19.42
C GLY A 295 -10.31 4.84 19.63
N MET A 296 -9.38 3.93 19.95
CA MET A 296 -7.95 4.23 19.96
C MET A 296 -7.38 4.26 18.53
N PRO A 297 -6.22 4.90 18.29
CA PRO A 297 -5.58 4.86 16.98
C PRO A 297 -5.37 3.43 16.49
N ILE A 298 -5.74 3.16 15.24
CA ILE A 298 -5.42 1.89 14.59
C ILE A 298 -3.97 1.94 14.12
N THR A 299 -3.14 1.03 14.61
CA THR A 299 -1.71 0.96 14.29
C THR A 299 -1.36 -0.38 13.65
N LEU A 300 -0.58 -0.35 12.58
CA LEU A 300 -0.14 -1.56 11.87
C LEU A 300 1.24 -1.37 11.25
N ARG A 301 1.96 -2.47 11.04
CA ARG A 301 3.24 -2.51 10.34
C ARG A 301 3.21 -3.52 9.21
N VAL A 302 3.78 -3.14 8.07
CA VAL A 302 3.75 -3.93 6.83
C VAL A 302 5.16 -4.18 6.34
N ALA A 303 5.55 -5.45 6.23
CA ALA A 303 6.86 -5.86 5.74
C ALA A 303 6.86 -6.06 4.22
N PHE A 304 7.81 -5.42 3.56
CA PHE A 304 8.06 -5.49 2.12
C PHE A 304 9.36 -6.23 1.84
N LYS A 305 9.30 -7.26 1.01
CA LYS A 305 10.52 -7.94 0.55
C LYS A 305 11.32 -7.06 -0.42
N PRO A 306 12.63 -7.32 -0.59
CA PRO A 306 13.43 -6.71 -1.64
C PRO A 306 12.83 -6.92 -3.03
N THR A 307 13.09 -5.99 -3.95
CA THR A 307 12.69 -6.09 -5.35
C THR A 307 13.34 -7.32 -5.99
N PRO A 308 12.59 -8.24 -6.61
CA PRO A 308 13.16 -9.46 -7.17
C PRO A 308 13.96 -9.23 -8.46
N SER A 309 13.71 -8.13 -9.16
CA SER A 309 14.42 -7.76 -10.39
C SER A 309 15.71 -7.05 -10.03
N ILE A 310 16.82 -7.76 -9.97
CA ILE A 310 18.17 -7.24 -9.69
C ILE A 310 19.12 -7.51 -10.85
N ALA A 311 20.13 -6.66 -11.03
CA ALA A 311 21.11 -6.80 -12.09
C ALA A 311 22.35 -7.61 -11.61
N ARG A 312 22.07 -8.69 -10.84
CA ARG A 312 23.04 -9.70 -10.45
C ARG A 312 22.67 -11.02 -11.09
N PRO A 313 23.62 -11.85 -11.54
CA PRO A 313 23.31 -13.21 -11.98
C PRO A 313 22.64 -14.03 -10.88
N GLN A 314 21.53 -14.65 -11.22
CA GLN A 314 20.74 -15.49 -10.30
C GLN A 314 20.46 -16.83 -10.96
N ALA A 315 20.55 -17.92 -10.21
CA ALA A 315 20.11 -19.23 -10.65
C ALA A 315 18.59 -19.23 -10.85
N THR A 316 18.14 -19.77 -11.97
CA THR A 316 16.74 -19.87 -12.34
C THR A 316 16.48 -21.10 -13.20
N VAL A 317 15.31 -21.18 -13.81
CA VAL A 317 14.92 -22.24 -14.73
C VAL A 317 14.35 -21.67 -16.03
N ASP A 318 14.69 -22.30 -17.13
CA ASP A 318 13.90 -22.23 -18.35
C ASP A 318 12.76 -23.26 -18.23
N TYR A 319 11.56 -22.76 -17.86
CA TYR A 319 10.40 -23.64 -17.62
C TYR A 319 9.76 -24.17 -18.89
N SER A 320 10.14 -23.63 -20.07
CA SER A 320 9.74 -24.20 -21.38
C SER A 320 10.63 -25.36 -21.77
N ALA A 321 11.95 -25.25 -21.56
CA ALA A 321 12.91 -26.30 -21.88
C ALA A 321 13.18 -27.27 -20.72
N MET A 322 12.61 -26.99 -19.53
CA MET A 322 12.83 -27.75 -18.26
C MET A 322 14.31 -27.91 -17.91
N LYS A 323 15.05 -26.80 -17.95
CA LYS A 323 16.49 -26.76 -17.68
C LYS A 323 16.84 -25.69 -16.67
N ASN A 324 17.90 -25.95 -15.87
CA ASN A 324 18.50 -24.95 -15.01
C ASN A 324 19.26 -23.93 -15.86
N GLU A 325 19.10 -22.66 -15.54
CA GLU A 325 19.69 -21.54 -16.26
C GLU A 325 20.16 -20.45 -15.29
N THR A 326 20.85 -19.46 -15.81
CA THR A 326 21.22 -18.24 -15.09
C THR A 326 20.56 -17.05 -15.75
N LEU A 327 19.94 -16.19 -14.94
CA LEU A 327 19.28 -14.96 -15.37
C LEU A 327 19.95 -13.74 -14.75
N GLU A 328 20.30 -12.77 -15.57
CA GLU A 328 20.63 -11.41 -15.16
C GLU A 328 19.54 -10.48 -15.70
N VAL A 329 18.77 -9.85 -14.81
CA VAL A 329 17.66 -9.00 -15.23
C VAL A 329 18.21 -7.63 -15.66
N LYS A 330 18.06 -7.31 -16.94
CA LYS A 330 18.36 -5.99 -17.48
C LYS A 330 17.14 -5.08 -17.31
N GLY A 331 17.37 -3.79 -17.03
CA GLY A 331 16.29 -2.81 -16.95
C GLY A 331 16.42 -1.84 -15.78
N ARG A 332 15.43 -0.94 -15.67
CA ARG A 332 15.39 0.13 -14.65
C ARG A 332 14.50 -0.33 -13.48
N HIS A 333 15.13 -0.90 -12.45
CA HIS A 333 14.43 -1.42 -11.29
C HIS A 333 14.61 -0.52 -10.06
N ASP A 334 13.63 -0.53 -9.16
CA ASP A 334 13.75 0.13 -7.87
C ASP A 334 14.74 -0.65 -6.98
N PRO A 335 15.76 -0.04 -6.42
CA PRO A 335 16.63 -0.69 -5.43
C PRO A 335 15.90 -0.93 -4.10
N CYS A 336 14.81 -0.21 -3.86
CA CYS A 336 13.90 -0.39 -2.75
C CYS A 336 12.51 0.14 -3.11
N VAL A 337 11.48 -0.68 -2.95
CA VAL A 337 10.09 -0.27 -3.26
C VAL A 337 9.41 0.46 -2.11
N VAL A 338 9.95 0.37 -0.89
CA VAL A 338 9.32 0.85 0.34
C VAL A 338 8.93 2.33 0.28
N PRO A 339 9.79 3.28 -0.18
CA PRO A 339 9.41 4.69 -0.24
C PRO A 339 8.18 4.96 -1.11
N ARG A 340 8.01 4.20 -2.19
CA ARG A 340 6.86 4.31 -3.11
C ARG A 340 5.64 3.53 -2.62
N ALA A 341 5.83 2.57 -1.74
CA ALA A 341 4.76 1.76 -1.17
C ALA A 341 4.02 2.46 -0.01
N VAL A 342 4.61 3.49 0.61
CA VAL A 342 3.97 4.24 1.70
C VAL A 342 2.54 4.69 1.35
N PRO A 343 2.28 5.42 0.26
CA PRO A 343 0.92 5.80 -0.13
C PRO A 343 0.05 4.59 -0.54
N CYS A 344 0.63 3.46 -0.95
CA CYS A 344 -0.15 2.25 -1.25
C CYS A 344 -0.75 1.64 0.03
N VAL A 345 0.01 1.65 1.14
CA VAL A 345 -0.47 1.21 2.45
C VAL A 345 -1.56 2.15 2.98
N GLU A 346 -1.34 3.48 2.91
CA GLU A 346 -2.38 4.46 3.26
C GLU A 346 -3.66 4.24 2.42
N ALA A 347 -3.52 3.98 1.12
CA ALA A 347 -4.65 3.72 0.22
C ALA A 347 -5.47 2.50 0.65
N ALA A 348 -4.80 1.39 0.95
CA ALA A 348 -5.44 0.16 1.40
C ALA A 348 -6.22 0.38 2.71
N VAL A 349 -5.62 1.06 3.70
CA VAL A 349 -6.27 1.38 4.98
C VAL A 349 -7.44 2.34 4.78
N ASN A 350 -7.30 3.37 3.95
CA ASN A 350 -8.39 4.30 3.62
C ASN A 350 -9.61 3.57 3.01
N ILE A 351 -9.38 2.64 2.08
CA ILE A 351 -10.46 1.88 1.44
C ILE A 351 -11.16 0.98 2.47
N ALA A 352 -10.38 0.25 3.30
CA ALA A 352 -10.94 -0.62 4.33
C ALA A 352 -11.79 0.15 5.33
N LEU A 353 -11.29 1.29 5.83
CA LEU A 353 -12.03 2.12 6.77
C LEU A 353 -13.30 2.71 6.16
N LEU A 354 -13.22 3.24 4.93
CA LEU A 354 -14.41 3.76 4.27
C LEU A 354 -15.45 2.66 4.04
N ASN A 355 -15.03 1.45 3.69
CA ASN A 355 -15.92 0.30 3.54
C ASN A 355 -16.74 0.04 4.81
N HIS A 356 -16.07 -0.04 5.96
CA HIS A 356 -16.75 -0.28 7.24
C HIS A 356 -17.57 0.92 7.72
N MET A 357 -17.14 2.14 7.42
CA MET A 357 -17.92 3.36 7.74
C MET A 357 -19.26 3.40 7.02
N LEU A 358 -19.38 2.79 5.84
CA LEU A 358 -20.66 2.76 5.09
C LEU A 358 -21.69 1.78 5.65
N GLU A 359 -21.28 0.85 6.51
CA GLU A 359 -22.21 -0.02 7.26
C GLU A 359 -22.92 0.74 8.37
N TYR A 360 -22.37 1.87 8.80
CA TYR A 360 -22.84 2.65 9.94
C TYR A 360 -23.14 4.09 9.51
N PRO A 361 -24.27 4.32 8.81
CA PRO A 361 -24.58 5.62 8.18
C PRO A 361 -24.77 6.79 9.16
N ASN A 362 -24.84 6.52 10.45
CA ASN A 362 -25.02 7.55 11.51
C ASN A 362 -23.69 8.03 12.12
N PHE A 363 -22.53 7.61 11.58
CA PHE A 363 -21.20 8.07 11.98
C PHE A 363 -20.64 9.13 11.06
#